data_0daf8ce4be700c88fa7ad5a9e761e5de
#
_entry.id   0daf8ce4be700c88fa7ad5a9e761e5de
#
_cell.length_a   1.000
_cell.length_b   1.000
_cell.length_c   1.000
_cell.angle_alpha   90.00
_cell.angle_beta   90.00
_cell.angle_gamma   90.00
#
_symmetry.space_group_name_H-M   'P 1'
#
loop_
_entity.id
_entity.type
_entity.pdbx_description
1 polymer ?
#
loop_
_entity_poly.entity_id
_entity_poly.type
_entity_poly.pdbx_seq_one_letter_code
_entity_poly.pdbx_strand_id
1 'polypeptide(L)'
;MKHHPSLPTCPGRDDHAIMAGLYRLLTAYDSGSPRYHERVVAETLASPHAAGILSALVGYAHTATLARFEDDRGAAAAHLLYELDLHRDLDRLSTADLDDTP
;
A
#
# COMPACT_ATOMS: atom_id res chain seq x y z
N MET A 1 16.21 28.04 -19.00
CA MET A 1 15.64 27.78 -18.80
C MET A 1 15.16 27.45 -18.82
N LYS A 2 15.17 27.18 -18.99
CA LYS A 2 14.53 26.80 -18.92
C LYS A 2 14.06 26.11 -18.82
N HIS A 3 13.93 25.60 -18.91
CA HIS A 3 13.30 24.92 -18.70
C HIS A 3 12.97 24.36 -18.30
N HIS A 4 13.20 24.22 -18.15
CA HIS A 4 12.66 23.67 -17.49
C HIS A 4 11.97 23.21 -17.27
N PRO A 5 11.76 22.91 -17.29
CA PRO A 5 10.96 22.59 -17.02
C PRO A 5 10.62 21.96 -16.27
N SER A 6 10.81 21.51 -16.24
CA SER A 6 10.36 20.86 -15.60
C SER A 6 9.99 20.97 -14.71
N LEU A 7 10.11 21.22 -14.58
CA LEU A 7 9.65 21.47 -13.70
C LEU A 7 8.50 21.45 -13.31
N PRO A 8 7.95 21.38 -13.99
CA PRO A 8 6.63 21.35 -13.69
C PRO A 8 6.26 20.20 -12.99
N THR A 9 6.94 19.35 -13.10
CA THR A 9 6.75 18.41 -12.19
C THR A 9 7.14 18.91 -10.96
N CYS A 10 6.73 20.05 -10.72
CA CYS A 10 6.75 20.47 -9.47
C CYS A 10 6.23 19.38 -8.67
N PRO A 11 7.01 18.63 -8.05
CA PRO A 11 6.53 17.55 -7.26
C PRO A 11 5.72 18.10 -6.15
N GLY A 12 5.45 19.25 -6.10
CA GLY A 12 4.88 19.84 -5.01
C GLY A 12 3.49 19.34 -4.73
N ARG A 13 2.60 19.60 -5.64
CA ARG A 13 1.19 19.56 -5.34
C ARG A 13 0.62 18.16 -5.22
N ASP A 14 0.86 17.34 -6.22
CA ASP A 14 0.32 16.00 -6.22
C ASP A 14 1.01 15.11 -5.21
N ASP A 15 2.33 15.32 -5.01
CA ASP A 15 3.07 14.54 -4.04
C ASP A 15 2.57 14.80 -2.63
N HIS A 16 2.26 16.03 -2.30
CA HIS A 16 1.72 16.32 -0.98
C HIS A 16 0.33 15.75 -0.78
N ALA A 17 -0.51 15.78 -1.81
CA ALA A 17 -1.83 15.16 -1.73
C ALA A 17 -1.73 13.66 -1.54
N ILE A 18 -0.80 13.02 -2.25
CA ILE A 18 -0.57 11.58 -2.14
C ILE A 18 -0.07 11.23 -0.76
N MET A 19 0.93 11.95 -0.26
CA MET A 19 1.48 11.67 1.06
C MET A 19 0.48 11.95 2.17
N ALA A 20 -0.33 13.00 2.02
CA ALA A 20 -1.39 13.27 2.97
C ALA A 20 -2.39 12.13 3.01
N GLY A 21 -2.74 11.57 1.84
CA GLY A 21 -3.63 10.43 1.77
C GLY A 21 -3.05 9.19 2.45
N LEU A 22 -1.77 8.95 2.22
CA LEU A 22 -1.07 7.82 2.86
C LEU A 22 -1.12 7.95 4.38
N TYR A 23 -0.71 9.10 4.91
CA TYR A 23 -0.67 9.27 6.35
C TYR A 23 -2.05 9.34 6.97
N ARG A 24 -3.05 9.80 6.22
CA ARG A 24 -4.42 9.76 6.69
C ARG A 24 -4.90 8.33 6.90
N LEU A 25 -4.56 7.43 5.96
CA LEU A 25 -4.89 6.01 6.10
C LEU A 25 -4.21 5.41 7.34
N LEU A 26 -2.93 5.71 7.53
CA LEU A 26 -2.20 5.19 8.68
C LEU A 26 -2.78 5.72 9.98
N THR A 27 -3.12 6.99 10.02
CA THR A 27 -3.71 7.62 11.21
C THR A 27 -5.07 7.01 11.52
N ALA A 28 -5.87 6.76 10.49
CA ALA A 28 -7.18 6.15 10.67
C ALA A 28 -7.07 4.74 11.24
N TYR A 29 -6.09 3.98 10.77
CA TYR A 29 -5.85 2.63 11.29
C TYR A 29 -5.39 2.70 12.75
N ASP A 30 -4.47 3.62 13.04
CA ASP A 30 -3.92 3.79 14.38
C ASP A 30 -4.99 4.22 15.40
N SER A 31 -6.07 4.85 14.93
CA SER A 31 -7.13 5.32 15.81
C SER A 31 -7.85 4.19 16.53
N GLY A 32 -7.75 2.97 16.02
CA GLY A 32 -8.43 1.82 16.58
C GLY A 32 -9.92 1.77 16.29
N SER A 33 -10.44 2.67 15.46
CA SER A 33 -11.83 2.67 15.07
C SER A 33 -12.01 2.03 13.70
N PRO A 34 -12.55 0.79 13.62
CA PRO A 34 -12.74 0.15 12.32
C PRO A 34 -13.64 0.96 11.40
N ARG A 35 -14.67 1.57 11.96
CA ARG A 35 -15.61 2.35 11.16
C ARG A 35 -14.96 3.58 10.54
N TYR A 36 -14.14 4.28 11.31
CA TYR A 36 -13.41 5.43 10.78
C TYR A 36 -12.41 4.99 9.72
N HIS A 37 -11.69 3.90 9.97
CA HIS A 37 -10.74 3.35 9.01
C HIS A 37 -11.42 2.98 7.70
N GLU A 38 -12.56 2.29 7.77
CA GLU A 38 -13.31 1.91 6.58
C GLU A 38 -13.75 3.12 5.78
N ARG A 39 -14.19 4.16 6.47
CA ARG A 39 -14.62 5.37 5.79
C ARG A 39 -13.47 6.04 5.07
N VAL A 40 -12.30 6.12 5.71
CA VAL A 40 -11.13 6.73 5.08
C VAL A 40 -10.66 5.91 3.88
N VAL A 41 -10.71 4.58 3.97
CA VAL A 41 -10.39 3.72 2.84
C VAL A 41 -11.32 3.99 1.68
N ALA A 42 -12.63 4.08 1.94
CA ALA A 42 -13.61 4.35 0.89
C ALA A 42 -13.37 5.71 0.22
N GLU A 43 -13.07 6.72 1.03
CA GLU A 43 -12.78 8.05 0.51
C GLU A 43 -11.50 8.04 -0.33
N THR A 44 -10.50 7.29 0.10
CA THR A 44 -9.25 7.16 -0.62
C THR A 44 -9.47 6.51 -1.99
N LEU A 45 -10.25 5.44 -2.02
CA LEU A 45 -10.54 4.75 -3.28
C LEU A 45 -11.31 5.63 -4.26
N ALA A 46 -12.10 6.57 -3.75
CA ALA A 46 -12.83 7.51 -4.58
C ALA A 46 -12.00 8.72 -4.99
N SER A 47 -10.81 8.87 -4.45
CA SER A 47 -9.95 10.02 -4.72
C SER A 47 -9.32 9.92 -6.11
N PRO A 48 -9.11 11.04 -6.80
CA PRO A 48 -8.36 11.03 -8.06
C PRO A 48 -6.89 10.65 -7.86
N HIS A 49 -6.41 10.66 -6.62
CA HIS A 49 -5.03 10.27 -6.31
C HIS A 49 -4.91 8.83 -5.80
N ALA A 50 -5.97 8.03 -5.92
CA ALA A 50 -6.01 6.67 -5.36
C ALA A 50 -4.81 5.83 -5.79
N ALA A 51 -4.49 5.82 -7.08
CA ALA A 51 -3.37 5.01 -7.58
C ALA A 51 -2.04 5.46 -6.99
N GLY A 52 -1.84 6.78 -6.92
CA GLY A 52 -0.61 7.32 -6.33
C GLY A 52 -0.49 6.99 -4.85
N ILE A 53 -1.60 7.09 -4.12
CA ILE A 53 -1.62 6.75 -2.69
C ILE A 53 -1.30 5.27 -2.49
N LEU A 54 -1.87 4.41 -3.33
CA LEU A 54 -1.59 2.98 -3.25
C LEU A 54 -0.11 2.69 -3.51
N SER A 55 0.47 3.31 -4.55
CA SER A 55 1.89 3.16 -4.83
C SER A 55 2.77 3.64 -3.68
N ALA A 56 2.42 4.77 -3.08
CA ALA A 56 3.16 5.30 -1.94
C ALA A 56 3.07 4.35 -0.75
N LEU A 57 1.90 3.76 -0.54
CA LEU A 57 1.69 2.79 0.53
C LEU A 57 2.55 1.55 0.31
N VAL A 58 2.65 1.07 -0.93
CA VAL A 58 3.51 -0.06 -1.26
C VAL A 58 4.96 0.27 -0.96
N GLY A 59 5.42 1.47 -1.35
CA GLY A 59 6.79 1.90 -1.06
C GLY A 59 7.06 1.98 0.44
N TYR A 60 6.11 2.51 1.19
CA TYR A 60 6.20 2.60 2.63
C TYR A 60 6.32 1.19 3.25
N ALA A 61 5.45 0.28 2.82
CA ALA A 61 5.45 -1.09 3.33
C ALA A 61 6.76 -1.81 2.98
N HIS A 62 7.27 -1.59 1.77
CA HIS A 62 8.53 -2.19 1.35
C HIS A 62 9.70 -1.69 2.20
N THR A 63 9.74 -0.38 2.46
CA THR A 63 10.77 0.20 3.30
C THR A 63 10.72 -0.41 4.72
N ALA A 64 9.51 -0.55 5.26
CA ALA A 64 9.33 -1.16 6.58
C ALA A 64 9.78 -2.62 6.58
N THR A 65 9.49 -3.35 5.49
CA THR A 65 9.93 -4.74 5.35
C THR A 65 11.45 -4.83 5.33
N LEU A 66 12.11 -3.96 4.55
CA LEU A 66 13.57 -3.94 4.51
C LEU A 66 14.16 -3.69 5.90
N ALA A 67 13.57 -2.78 6.65
CA ALA A 67 14.05 -2.47 7.98
C ALA A 67 13.98 -3.68 8.91
N ARG A 68 12.94 -4.51 8.76
CA ARG A 68 12.81 -5.74 9.55
C ARG A 68 13.93 -6.73 9.28
N PHE A 69 14.53 -6.68 8.10
CA PHE A 69 15.59 -7.59 7.70
C PHE A 69 16.94 -6.87 7.63
N GLU A 70 17.08 -5.78 8.38
CA GLU A 70 18.32 -5.01 8.49
C GLU A 70 18.85 -4.59 7.11
N ASP A 71 17.91 -4.19 6.23
CA ASP A 71 18.20 -3.77 4.87
C ASP A 71 18.80 -4.84 3.97
N ASP A 72 18.69 -6.10 4.35
CA ASP A 72 19.07 -7.21 3.50
C ASP A 72 17.99 -7.46 2.47
N ARG A 73 18.23 -7.00 1.24
CA ARG A 73 17.23 -7.10 0.17
C ARG A 73 16.92 -8.53 -0.20
N GLY A 74 17.92 -9.41 -0.17
CA GLY A 74 17.70 -10.81 -0.49
C GLY A 74 16.80 -11.49 0.51
N ALA A 75 17.03 -11.24 1.80
CA ALA A 75 16.20 -11.80 2.85
C ALA A 75 14.78 -11.25 2.78
N ALA A 76 14.63 -9.94 2.54
CA ALA A 76 13.32 -9.33 2.43
C ALA A 76 12.55 -9.89 1.23
N ALA A 77 13.22 -10.03 0.09
CA ALA A 77 12.59 -10.58 -1.11
C ALA A 77 12.13 -12.01 -0.88
N ALA A 78 12.98 -12.82 -0.23
CA ALA A 78 12.62 -14.21 0.07
C ALA A 78 11.39 -14.27 0.98
N HIS A 79 11.33 -13.38 1.97
CA HIS A 79 10.19 -13.31 2.87
C HIS A 79 8.91 -12.95 2.10
N LEU A 80 8.98 -11.95 1.23
CA LEU A 80 7.81 -11.52 0.47
C LEU A 80 7.30 -12.62 -0.44
N LEU A 81 8.21 -13.35 -1.10
CA LEU A 81 7.83 -14.47 -1.95
C LEU A 81 7.20 -15.60 -1.15
N TYR A 82 7.77 -15.89 0.03
CA TYR A 82 7.21 -16.91 0.91
C TYR A 82 5.79 -16.57 1.31
N GLU A 83 5.57 -15.33 1.74
CA GLU A 83 4.24 -14.89 2.16
C GLU A 83 3.25 -14.90 1.01
N LEU A 84 3.72 -14.49 -0.18
CA LEU A 84 2.86 -14.49 -1.35
C LEU A 84 2.40 -15.91 -1.68
N ASP A 85 3.33 -16.86 -1.71
CA ASP A 85 3.00 -18.25 -2.02
C ASP A 85 2.09 -18.85 -0.97
N LEU A 86 2.36 -18.56 0.30
CA LEU A 86 1.53 -19.04 1.40
C LEU A 86 0.09 -18.56 1.26
N HIS A 87 -0.09 -17.27 1.04
CA HIS A 87 -1.43 -16.70 0.97
C HIS A 87 -2.16 -17.11 -0.29
N ARG A 88 -1.45 -17.31 -1.39
CA ARG A 88 -2.04 -17.87 -2.60
C ARG A 88 -2.59 -19.27 -2.36
N ASP A 89 -1.82 -20.10 -1.65
CA ASP A 89 -2.25 -21.47 -1.35
C ASP A 89 -3.45 -21.46 -0.42
N LEU A 90 -3.45 -20.59 0.59
CA LEU A 90 -4.58 -20.48 1.50
C LEU A 90 -5.83 -19.99 0.78
N ASP A 91 -5.68 -19.05 -0.13
CA ASP A 91 -6.80 -18.54 -0.92
C ASP A 91 -7.38 -19.64 -1.80
N ARG A 92 -6.51 -20.43 -2.44
CA ARG A 92 -6.92 -21.53 -3.30
C ARG A 92 -7.67 -22.61 -2.51
N LEU A 93 -7.20 -22.93 -1.31
CA LEU A 93 -7.87 -23.90 -0.45
C LEU A 93 -9.24 -23.40 -0.01
N SER A 94 -9.32 -22.12 0.32
CA SER A 94 -10.58 -21.51 0.72
C SER A 94 -11.60 -21.56 -0.42
N THR A 95 -11.15 -21.28 -1.64
CA THR A 95 -12.01 -21.33 -2.80
C THR A 95 -12.46 -22.77 -3.09
N ALA A 96 -11.55 -23.74 -2.95
CA ALA A 96 -11.87 -25.14 -3.16
C ALA A 96 -12.92 -25.61 -2.16
N ASP A 97 -12.80 -25.18 -0.90
CA ASP A 97 -13.80 -25.54 0.12
C ASP A 97 -15.17 -25.00 -0.24
N LEU A 98 -15.23 -23.79 -0.76
CA LEU A 98 -16.51 -23.20 -1.17
C LEU A 98 -17.10 -23.96 -2.35
N ASP A 99 -16.26 -24.35 -3.29
CA ASP A 99 -16.71 -25.09 -4.47
C ASP A 99 -17.18 -26.51 -4.12
N ASP A 100 -16.63 -27.08 -3.05
CA ASP A 100 -17.01 -28.42 -2.62
C ASP A 100 -18.29 -28.45 -1.80
N THR A 101 -18.87 -27.31 -1.51
CA THR A 101 -20.10 -27.29 -0.76
C THR A 101 -21.22 -27.82 -1.64
N PRO A 102 -21.88 -28.89 -1.26
CA PRO A 102 -22.95 -29.43 -2.07
C PRO A 102 -24.15 -28.52 -2.17
#